data_d568b37d498c5a9272954e65965b22ac
#
_entry.id   d568b37d498c5a9272954e65965b22ac
#
_cell.length_a   1.000
_cell.length_b   1.000
_cell.length_c   1.000
_cell.angle_alpha   90.00
_cell.angle_beta   90.00
_cell.angle_gamma   90.00
#
_symmetry.space_group_name_H-M   'P 1'
#
loop_
_entity.id
_entity.type
_entity.pdbx_description
1 polymer ?
#
loop_
_entity_poly.entity_id
_entity_poly.type
_entity_poly.pdbx_seq_one_letter_code
_entity_poly.pdbx_strand_id
1 'polypeptide(L)'
;MRNPAPPLLILLGALAGCHKAPEAPQALEGPIPMQICAETKKALDTLAAQGGTEFNDKGEATVEHAIWLAMVPDQRDSIARALAFRASCASGRQSKEQEVTIRSEEGMVLAHRFVSTKVDPQSVLEGGG
;
A
#
# COMPACT_ATOMS: atom_id res chain seq x y z
N MET A 1 42.49 -30.40 -1.45
CA MET A 1 42.29 -29.75 -1.26
C MET A 1 41.70 -29.62 -1.07
N ARG A 2 41.31 -29.66 -0.98
CA ARG A 2 40.89 -29.07 -0.70
C ARG A 2 40.19 -28.71 -0.77
N ASN A 3 40.21 -29.14 -0.82
CA ASN A 3 39.73 -28.45 -0.73
C ASN A 3 39.04 -28.24 -0.80
N PRO A 4 39.35 -28.41 -0.74
CA PRO A 4 38.87 -27.75 -0.70
C PRO A 4 38.18 -27.47 -0.80
N ALA A 5 38.36 -27.62 -0.83
CA ALA A 5 37.74 -26.84 -0.74
C ALA A 5 36.94 -26.54 -0.86
N PRO A 6 37.02 -26.71 -0.69
CA PRO A 6 36.31 -26.08 -0.66
C PRO A 6 35.59 -25.88 -0.54
N PRO A 7 35.76 -25.94 -0.41
CA PRO A 7 35.03 -25.27 -0.16
C PRO A 7 34.38 -24.88 -0.04
N LEU A 8 34.60 -24.89 -0.07
CA LEU A 8 34.05 -24.04 0.22
C LEU A 8 33.27 -23.58 0.13
N LEU A 9 33.57 -23.74 0.05
CA LEU A 9 33.02 -22.94 0.12
C LEU A 9 32.17 -22.61 0.04
N ILE A 10 32.31 -22.86 0.04
CA ILE A 10 31.65 -22.16 0.13
C ILE A 10 30.94 -21.73 0.11
N LEU A 11 31.17 -21.92 0.14
CA LEU A 11 30.61 -21.10 0.30
C LEU A 11 29.95 -20.67 0.15
N LEU A 12 30.13 -20.77 0.12
CA LEU A 12 29.56 -19.92 0.19
C LEU A 12 28.76 -19.59 0.05
N GLY A 13 28.87 -19.70 -0.02
CA GLY A 13 28.17 -18.94 -0.05
C GLY A 13 27.39 -18.85 0.05
N ALA A 14 27.53 -19.07 0.15
CA ALA A 14 26.77 -18.54 0.43
C ALA A 14 26.27 -18.27 0.64
N LEU A 15 26.49 -18.23 0.76
CA LEU A 15 26.07 -17.55 1.18
C LEU A 15 25.49 -17.07 1.26
N ALA A 16 25.70 -17.23 1.27
CA ALA A 16 25.14 -16.51 1.56
C ALA A 16 24.48 -16.24 1.76
N GLY A 17 24.45 -16.34 1.89
CA GLY A 17 23.70 -15.73 2.18
C GLY A 17 23.01 -15.67 2.62
N CYS A 18 23.20 -15.89 2.83
CA CYS A 18 22.48 -15.51 3.33
C CYS A 18 21.99 -15.22 3.70
N HIS A 19 22.01 -15.09 3.76
CA HIS A 19 21.40 -14.49 4.13
C HIS A 19 20.66 -14.12 4.22
N LYS A 20 20.45 -14.09 4.15
CA LYS A 20 19.69 -13.63 4.18
C LYS A 20 18.84 -13.45 4.30
N ALA A 21 18.72 -13.35 4.20
CA ALA A 21 17.84 -13.23 4.22
C ALA A 21 17.23 -12.94 4.03
N PRO A 22 16.71 -12.80 4.16
CA PRO A 22 15.87 -12.69 3.92
C PRO A 22 15.23 -12.09 3.50
N GLU A 23 15.02 -11.97 3.33
CA GLU A 23 14.42 -11.44 2.84
C GLU A 23 13.40 -11.33 2.49
N ALA A 24 13.23 -11.37 2.56
CA ALA A 24 12.32 -11.44 2.29
C ALA A 24 11.66 -10.74 1.74
N PRO A 25 11.05 -10.65 1.80
CA PRO A 25 10.05 -10.36 1.20
C PRO A 25 9.94 -9.16 0.62
N GLN A 26 10.26 -8.91 0.07
CA GLN A 26 10.20 -7.93 -0.42
C GLN A 26 9.31 -7.82 -1.31
N ALA A 27 9.02 -8.43 -1.70
CA ALA A 27 8.00 -8.43 -2.36
C ALA A 27 7.42 -7.24 -2.66
N LEU A 28 7.34 -6.61 -2.13
CA LEU A 28 6.69 -5.67 -2.20
C LEU A 28 7.01 -4.74 -3.18
N GLU A 29 7.91 -4.85 -3.97
CA GLU A 29 8.25 -3.95 -5.00
C GLU A 29 7.56 -4.28 -6.30
N GLY A 30 6.82 -5.29 -6.40
CA GLY A 30 6.17 -5.69 -7.63
C GLY A 30 4.83 -5.01 -7.85
N PRO A 31 4.08 -5.46 -8.85
CA PRO A 31 2.75 -4.92 -9.10
C PRO A 31 1.80 -5.26 -7.96
N ILE A 32 0.86 -4.38 -7.71
CA ILE A 32 -0.17 -4.61 -6.71
C ILE A 32 -1.14 -5.65 -7.28
N PRO A 33 -1.51 -6.66 -6.50
CA PRO A 33 -2.49 -7.65 -6.99
C PRO A 33 -3.78 -7.00 -7.43
N MET A 34 -4.34 -7.49 -8.52
CA MET A 34 -5.57 -6.91 -9.05
C MET A 34 -6.72 -7.01 -8.08
N GLN A 35 -6.73 -8.04 -7.26
CA GLN A 35 -7.77 -8.19 -6.25
C GLN A 35 -7.74 -7.04 -5.26
N ILE A 36 -6.57 -6.61 -4.85
CA ILE A 36 -6.44 -5.48 -3.93
C ILE A 36 -6.91 -4.20 -4.61
N CYS A 37 -6.57 -4.02 -5.88
CA CYS A 37 -7.03 -2.87 -6.63
C CYS A 37 -8.55 -2.83 -6.71
N ALA A 38 -9.18 -3.97 -6.99
CA ALA A 38 -10.63 -4.04 -7.10
C ALA A 38 -11.29 -3.78 -5.74
N GLU A 39 -10.73 -4.34 -4.68
CA GLU A 39 -11.32 -4.18 -3.35
C GLU A 39 -11.21 -2.76 -2.84
N THR A 40 -10.07 -2.11 -3.05
CA THR A 40 -9.92 -0.73 -2.60
C THR A 40 -10.80 0.21 -3.39
N LYS A 41 -10.93 0.00 -4.69
CA LYS A 41 -11.82 0.81 -5.50
C LYS A 41 -13.26 0.64 -5.07
N LYS A 42 -13.67 -0.59 -4.84
CA LYS A 42 -15.03 -0.87 -4.39
C LYS A 42 -15.32 -0.22 -3.04
N ALA A 43 -14.37 -0.30 -2.11
CA ALA A 43 -14.55 0.29 -0.80
C ALA A 43 -14.74 1.80 -0.89
N LEU A 44 -13.92 2.47 -1.71
CA LEU A 44 -14.03 3.91 -1.88
C LEU A 44 -15.31 4.30 -2.61
N ASP A 45 -15.69 3.53 -3.62
CA ASP A 45 -16.93 3.79 -4.35
C ASP A 45 -18.15 3.62 -3.44
N THR A 46 -18.12 2.62 -2.57
CA THR A 46 -19.20 2.41 -1.61
C THR A 46 -19.30 3.59 -0.63
N LEU A 47 -18.15 4.06 -0.18
CA LEU A 47 -18.14 5.20 0.73
C LEU A 47 -18.63 6.47 0.03
N ALA A 48 -18.19 6.70 -1.20
CA ALA A 48 -18.64 7.86 -1.96
C ALA A 48 -20.15 7.84 -2.22
N ALA A 49 -20.71 6.65 -2.41
CA ALA A 49 -22.14 6.52 -2.65
C ALA A 49 -22.96 6.92 -1.43
N GLN A 50 -22.36 6.91 -0.24
CA GLN A 50 -23.06 7.34 0.96
C GLN A 50 -23.17 8.86 1.06
N GLY A 51 -22.42 9.58 0.22
CA GLY A 51 -22.47 11.04 0.20
C GLY A 51 -21.41 11.66 1.09
N GLY A 52 -21.00 12.87 0.73
CA GLY A 52 -20.05 13.62 1.55
C GLY A 52 -18.59 13.31 1.29
N THR A 53 -18.28 12.38 0.41
CA THR A 53 -16.90 12.08 0.06
C THR A 53 -16.78 11.86 -1.44
N GLU A 54 -15.63 12.25 -1.98
CA GLU A 54 -15.28 12.03 -3.38
C GLU A 54 -13.82 11.64 -3.44
N PHE A 55 -13.49 10.68 -4.29
CA PHE A 55 -12.13 10.17 -4.42
C PHE A 55 -11.77 10.10 -5.90
N ASN A 56 -10.50 10.38 -6.21
CA ASN A 56 -10.05 10.25 -7.60
C ASN A 56 -8.89 9.26 -7.68
N ASP A 57 -8.40 9.06 -8.90
CA ASP A 57 -7.33 8.11 -9.15
C ASP A 57 -5.94 8.71 -8.95
N LYS A 58 -5.86 9.92 -8.45
CA LYS A 58 -4.58 10.63 -8.26
C LYS A 58 -4.20 10.74 -6.80
N GLY A 59 -4.90 10.05 -5.92
CA GLY A 59 -4.61 10.13 -4.49
C GLY A 59 -5.20 11.36 -3.83
N GLU A 60 -6.25 11.93 -4.42
CA GLU A 60 -6.89 13.10 -3.87
C GLU A 60 -8.33 12.79 -3.48
N ALA A 61 -8.76 13.38 -2.40
CA ALA A 61 -10.12 13.20 -1.91
C ALA A 61 -10.67 14.51 -1.41
N THR A 62 -12.00 14.63 -1.50
CA THR A 62 -12.74 15.70 -0.85
C THR A 62 -13.68 15.04 0.14
N VAL A 63 -13.61 15.47 1.40
CA VAL A 63 -14.42 14.93 2.48
C VAL A 63 -15.06 16.08 3.21
N GLU A 64 -16.38 16.03 3.42
CA GLU A 64 -17.04 17.07 4.20
C GLU A 64 -16.36 17.17 5.56
N HIS A 65 -16.11 18.39 5.99
CA HIS A 65 -15.36 18.63 7.22
C HIS A 65 -16.02 17.95 8.43
N ALA A 66 -17.33 18.00 8.51
CA ALA A 66 -18.05 17.37 9.63
C ALA A 66 -17.86 15.84 9.64
N ILE A 67 -17.84 15.24 8.45
CA ILE A 67 -17.60 13.80 8.34
C ILE A 67 -16.18 13.47 8.79
N TRP A 68 -15.21 14.26 8.35
CA TRP A 68 -13.82 14.05 8.74
C TRP A 68 -13.64 14.14 10.25
N LEU A 69 -14.25 15.15 10.86
CA LEU A 69 -14.15 15.34 12.31
C LEU A 69 -14.79 14.20 13.10
N ALA A 70 -15.81 13.57 12.53
CA ALA A 70 -16.50 12.47 13.18
C ALA A 70 -15.75 11.15 13.08
N MET A 71 -14.74 11.06 12.21
CA MET A 71 -13.96 9.84 12.02
C MET A 71 -12.95 9.68 13.13
N VAL A 72 -12.77 8.44 13.58
CA VAL A 72 -11.67 8.12 14.48
C VAL A 72 -10.38 7.96 13.65
N PRO A 73 -9.20 8.07 14.30
CA PRO A 73 -7.93 8.00 13.56
C PRO A 73 -7.79 6.77 12.67
N ASP A 74 -8.24 5.60 13.11
CA ASP A 74 -8.11 4.39 12.31
C ASP A 74 -8.92 4.48 11.03
N GLN A 75 -10.09 5.13 11.08
CA GLN A 75 -10.89 5.31 9.87
C GLN A 75 -10.21 6.26 8.90
N ARG A 76 -9.60 7.33 9.41
CA ARG A 76 -8.87 8.26 8.57
C ARG A 76 -7.68 7.59 7.91
N ASP A 77 -6.97 6.75 8.66
CA ASP A 77 -5.84 6.01 8.12
C ASP A 77 -6.28 5.02 7.06
N SER A 78 -7.41 4.36 7.27
CA SER A 78 -7.94 3.41 6.29
C SER A 78 -8.31 4.10 4.98
N ILE A 79 -8.90 5.28 5.06
CA ILE A 79 -9.24 6.04 3.86
C ILE A 79 -7.96 6.45 3.12
N ALA A 80 -6.98 6.97 3.85
CA ALA A 80 -5.73 7.39 3.23
C ALA A 80 -5.04 6.21 2.54
N ARG A 81 -5.06 5.05 3.20
CA ARG A 81 -4.45 3.86 2.64
C ARG A 81 -5.18 3.37 1.40
N ALA A 82 -6.51 3.31 1.44
CA ALA A 82 -7.29 2.90 0.28
C ALA A 82 -7.10 3.86 -0.89
N LEU A 83 -7.05 5.15 -0.59
CA LEU A 83 -6.85 6.17 -1.62
C LEU A 83 -5.47 6.04 -2.26
N ALA A 84 -4.45 5.74 -1.44
CA ALA A 84 -3.10 5.51 -1.97
C ALA A 84 -3.07 4.29 -2.89
N PHE A 85 -3.71 3.20 -2.47
CA PHE A 85 -3.77 2.00 -3.32
C PHE A 85 -4.51 2.29 -4.62
N ARG A 86 -5.62 3.01 -4.56
CA ARG A 86 -6.37 3.34 -5.77
C ARG A 86 -5.49 4.13 -6.74
N ALA A 87 -4.72 5.10 -6.23
CA ALA A 87 -3.85 5.90 -7.09
C ALA A 87 -2.73 5.07 -7.69
N SER A 88 -2.09 4.21 -6.88
CA SER A 88 -1.03 3.35 -7.39
C SER A 88 -1.58 2.35 -8.41
N CYS A 89 -2.78 1.83 -8.17
CA CYS A 89 -3.41 0.90 -9.10
C CYS A 89 -3.73 1.58 -10.44
N ALA A 90 -4.16 2.84 -10.39
CA ALA A 90 -4.51 3.57 -11.60
C ALA A 90 -3.27 3.95 -12.41
N SER A 91 -2.10 4.05 -11.76
CA SER A 91 -0.88 4.48 -12.42
C SER A 91 0.05 3.30 -12.73
N GLY A 92 -0.50 2.13 -13.01
CA GLY A 92 0.29 0.99 -13.48
C GLY A 92 0.44 -0.13 -12.46
N ARG A 93 -0.24 -0.03 -11.34
CA ARG A 93 -0.24 -1.07 -10.30
C ARG A 93 1.13 -1.35 -9.71
N GLN A 94 1.98 -0.33 -9.62
CA GLN A 94 3.30 -0.51 -9.01
C GLN A 94 3.27 -0.04 -7.57
N SER A 95 3.79 -0.87 -6.66
CA SER A 95 3.94 -0.49 -5.26
C SER A 95 4.92 0.67 -5.15
N LYS A 96 4.58 1.65 -4.35
CA LYS A 96 5.44 2.82 -4.15
C LYS A 96 4.96 3.63 -2.97
N GLU A 97 5.73 4.66 -2.65
CA GLU A 97 5.27 5.69 -1.72
C GLU A 97 4.34 6.60 -2.49
N GLN A 98 3.08 6.58 -2.14
CA GLN A 98 2.05 7.32 -2.87
C GLN A 98 1.62 8.53 -2.07
N GLU A 99 1.64 9.68 -2.72
CA GLU A 99 1.17 10.91 -2.09
C GLU A 99 -0.36 10.92 -2.03
N VAL A 100 -0.90 11.31 -0.88
CA VAL A 100 -2.34 11.39 -0.65
C VAL A 100 -2.66 12.74 -0.06
N THR A 101 -3.66 13.41 -0.61
CA THR A 101 -4.14 14.69 -0.08
C THR A 101 -5.65 14.63 0.08
N ILE A 102 -6.12 14.95 1.26
CA ILE A 102 -7.55 14.99 1.57
C ILE A 102 -7.91 16.41 1.94
N ARG A 103 -8.93 16.96 1.28
CA ARG A 103 -9.37 18.32 1.52
C ARG A 103 -10.83 18.37 1.90
N SER A 104 -11.21 19.42 2.57
CA SER A 104 -12.62 19.68 2.82
C SER A 104 -13.28 20.23 1.56
N GLU A 105 -14.59 20.38 1.60
CA GLU A 105 -15.34 20.95 0.49
C GLU A 105 -14.97 22.41 0.23
N GLU A 106 -14.38 23.09 1.22
CA GLU A 106 -13.90 24.47 1.01
C GLU A 106 -12.45 24.51 0.53
N GLY A 107 -11.82 23.35 0.35
CA GLY A 107 -10.45 23.29 -0.12
C GLY A 107 -9.38 23.27 0.97
N MET A 108 -9.78 23.24 2.23
CA MET A 108 -8.83 23.17 3.33
C MET A 108 -8.18 21.78 3.38
N VAL A 109 -6.86 21.73 3.51
CA VAL A 109 -6.16 20.45 3.60
C VAL A 109 -6.44 19.85 4.96
N LEU A 110 -7.08 18.69 4.98
CA LEU A 110 -7.38 17.95 6.19
C LEU A 110 -6.30 16.94 6.52
N ALA A 111 -5.67 16.39 5.49
CA ALA A 111 -4.55 15.46 5.65
C ALA A 111 -3.71 15.46 4.39
N HIS A 112 -2.40 15.35 4.58
CA HIS A 112 -1.45 15.19 3.48
C HIS A 112 -0.37 14.26 3.98
N ARG A 113 -0.17 13.15 3.28
CA ARG A 113 0.83 12.19 3.73
C ARG A 113 1.29 11.32 2.56
N PHE A 114 2.39 10.63 2.78
CA PHE A 114 2.89 9.63 1.85
C PHE A 114 2.61 8.27 2.46
N VAL A 115 1.96 7.41 1.69
CA VAL A 115 1.52 6.10 2.17
C VAL A 115 2.16 5.03 1.31
N SER A 116 2.80 4.07 1.94
CA SER A 116 3.40 2.96 1.22
C SER A 116 2.31 2.03 0.70
N THR A 117 2.38 1.70 -0.58
CA THR A 117 1.45 0.73 -1.17
C THR A 117 2.11 -0.62 -1.38
N LYS A 118 3.18 -0.90 -0.63
CA LYS A 118 3.77 -2.22 -0.62
C LYS A 118 2.82 -3.19 0.07
N VAL A 119 2.70 -4.38 -0.49
CA VAL A 119 1.78 -5.38 0.03
C VAL A 119 2.57 -6.49 0.68
N ASP A 120 2.24 -6.77 1.94
CA ASP A 120 2.84 -7.87 2.66
C ASP A 120 2.25 -9.16 2.09
N PRO A 121 3.09 -10.06 1.53
CA PRO A 121 2.58 -11.31 0.96
C PRO A 121 1.75 -12.12 1.94
N GLN A 122 2.11 -12.08 3.21
CA GLN A 122 1.36 -12.82 4.21
C GLN A 122 -0.02 -12.22 4.43
N SER A 123 -0.13 -10.90 4.41
CA SER A 123 -1.42 -10.26 4.53
C SER A 123 -2.33 -10.60 3.37
N VAL A 124 -1.76 -10.70 2.16
CA VAL A 124 -2.55 -11.08 0.98
C VAL A 124 -3.12 -12.48 1.16
N LEU A 125 -2.28 -13.40 1.64
CA LEU A 125 -2.75 -14.77 1.85
C LEU A 125 -3.84 -14.83 2.91
N GLU A 126 -3.68 -14.10 3.98
CA GLU A 126 -4.68 -14.06 5.05
C GLU A 126 -5.96 -13.40 4.58
N GLY A 127 -5.83 -12.32 3.85
CA GLY A 127 -6.99 -11.62 3.35
C GLY A 127 -7.74 -12.40 2.30
N GLY A 128 -7.05 -13.27 1.59
CA GLY A 128 -7.69 -14.11 0.59
C GLY A 128 -8.34 -15.34 1.19
N GLY A 129 -8.04 -15.61 2.42
CA GLY A 129 -8.55 -16.80 3.08
C GLY A 129 -9.96 -16.65 3.59
#